data_f248384979559fb9bf659dc04b3577b4
#
_entry.id   f248384979559fb9bf659dc04b3577b4
#
_cell.length_a   1.000
_cell.length_b   1.000
_cell.length_c   1.000
_cell.angle_alpha   90.00
_cell.angle_beta   90.00
_cell.angle_gamma   90.00
#
_symmetry.space_group_name_H-M   'P 1'
#
loop_
_entity.id
_entity.type
_entity.pdbx_description
1 polymer ?
#
loop_
_entity_poly.entity_id
_entity_poly.type
_entity_poly.pdbx_seq_one_letter_code
_entity_poly.pdbx_strand_id
1 'polypeptide(L)'
;MKTAVLISCYNEAKTVKKVVEDFKQALPHADIYVYDNNSTDGTDEIARAAGAIVRYEYKQGKGNVVRAMFRDIEADCYIMTDGDDTYPASFAPRLERLVLEEGTDMAVGDRLSSTYFTENKRPFHNMGNVLVRGLINRLFCADLCDIMTGLRGFSRDFVKSFPVVSKGFEIETEMTIFALDNNFRVVEEPIEYRDRPEGSESKLNTYSDGIKVLLTIFRLFRDAKPFAFFGFIALVLAVIFFALFIPIFVNFLHTGAVLRYPTLIMLSGLGVVAIIDFFCGVILSVLKKQYRDNFERHLYLIRMLRERDENE
;
A
#
# COMPACT_ATOMS: atom_id res chain seq x y z
N MET A 1 2.13 26.58 8.27
CA MET A 1 2.12 25.18 7.79
C MET A 1 2.06 25.20 6.27
N LYS A 2 2.85 24.37 5.63
CA LYS A 2 2.98 24.29 4.17
C LYS A 2 2.26 23.05 3.65
N THR A 3 1.39 23.23 2.64
CA THR A 3 0.71 22.13 1.96
C THR A 3 1.25 21.96 0.54
N ALA A 4 1.51 20.72 0.14
CA ALA A 4 1.92 20.36 -1.21
C ALA A 4 0.91 19.39 -1.84
N VAL A 5 0.43 19.71 -3.04
CA VAL A 5 -0.36 18.78 -3.86
C VAL A 5 0.57 18.06 -4.82
N LEU A 6 0.51 16.73 -4.82
CA LEU A 6 1.37 15.84 -5.56
C LEU A 6 0.57 15.10 -6.64
N ILE A 7 0.77 15.46 -7.90
CA ILE A 7 0.03 14.89 -9.03
C ILE A 7 0.95 14.00 -9.85
N SER A 8 0.62 12.70 -9.93
CA SER A 8 1.35 11.75 -10.77
C SER A 8 0.75 11.70 -12.17
N CYS A 9 1.59 11.91 -13.21
CA CYS A 9 1.15 11.95 -14.60
C CYS A 9 1.97 11.03 -15.50
N TYR A 10 1.25 10.33 -16.41
CA TYR A 10 1.82 9.60 -17.53
C TYR A 10 0.86 9.62 -18.71
N ASN A 11 1.10 10.45 -19.72
CA ASN A 11 0.23 10.67 -20.86
C ASN A 11 -1.20 11.09 -20.44
N GLU A 12 -1.28 12.23 -19.76
CA GLU A 12 -2.54 12.82 -19.26
C GLU A 12 -2.76 14.25 -19.80
N ALA A 13 -2.31 14.53 -21.05
CA ALA A 13 -2.41 15.86 -21.68
C ALA A 13 -3.85 16.40 -21.72
N LYS A 14 -4.87 15.53 -21.79
CA LYS A 14 -6.28 15.90 -21.85
C LYS A 14 -6.84 16.40 -20.53
N THR A 15 -6.30 15.94 -19.40
CA THR A 15 -6.88 16.11 -18.06
C THR A 15 -6.02 16.95 -17.14
N VAL A 16 -4.69 16.90 -17.28
CA VAL A 16 -3.75 17.52 -16.34
C VAL A 16 -3.99 19.01 -16.12
N LYS A 17 -4.37 19.77 -17.17
CA LYS A 17 -4.67 21.21 -17.05
C LYS A 17 -5.81 21.43 -16.05
N LYS A 18 -6.93 20.73 -16.26
CA LYS A 18 -8.12 20.84 -15.40
C LYS A 18 -7.79 20.43 -13.96
N VAL A 19 -7.09 19.31 -13.77
CA VAL A 19 -6.69 18.83 -12.44
C VAL A 19 -5.86 19.89 -11.71
N VAL A 20 -4.86 20.50 -12.36
CA VAL A 20 -4.04 21.54 -11.76
C VAL A 20 -4.88 22.78 -11.39
N GLU A 21 -5.76 23.23 -12.29
CA GLU A 21 -6.63 24.39 -12.06
C GLU A 21 -7.62 24.14 -10.92
N ASP A 22 -8.27 22.95 -10.89
CA ASP A 22 -9.20 22.54 -9.83
C ASP A 22 -8.53 22.49 -8.45
N PHE A 23 -7.32 21.89 -8.34
CA PHE A 23 -6.59 21.85 -7.07
C PHE A 23 -6.07 23.22 -6.64
N LYS A 24 -5.69 24.12 -7.57
CA LYS A 24 -5.36 25.51 -7.25
C LYS A 24 -6.56 26.28 -6.70
N GLN A 25 -7.74 26.01 -7.24
CA GLN A 25 -8.96 26.64 -6.73
C GLN A 25 -9.34 26.10 -5.35
N ALA A 26 -9.19 24.77 -5.13
CA ALA A 26 -9.55 24.13 -3.87
C ALA A 26 -8.57 24.47 -2.74
N LEU A 27 -7.26 24.57 -3.04
CA LEU A 27 -6.18 24.88 -2.10
C LEU A 27 -5.28 26.01 -2.64
N PRO A 28 -5.74 27.28 -2.60
CA PRO A 28 -5.01 28.41 -3.21
C PRO A 28 -3.64 28.70 -2.58
N HIS A 29 -3.41 28.23 -1.36
CA HIS A 29 -2.17 28.41 -0.60
C HIS A 29 -1.16 27.26 -0.82
N ALA A 30 -1.59 26.17 -1.47
CA ALA A 30 -0.74 24.98 -1.64
C ALA A 30 0.15 25.11 -2.88
N ASP A 31 1.35 24.55 -2.79
CA ASP A 31 2.21 24.35 -3.95
C ASP A 31 1.73 23.12 -4.74
N ILE A 32 1.47 23.28 -6.04
CA ILE A 32 1.03 22.18 -6.91
C ILE A 32 2.23 21.61 -7.67
N TYR A 33 2.57 20.38 -7.39
CA TYR A 33 3.64 19.64 -8.08
C TYR A 33 3.06 18.60 -9.02
N VAL A 34 3.50 18.63 -10.28
CA VAL A 34 3.22 17.58 -11.26
C VAL A 34 4.52 16.82 -11.54
N TYR A 35 4.49 15.51 -11.29
CA TYR A 35 5.60 14.62 -11.66
C TYR A 35 5.25 13.88 -12.93
N ASP A 36 5.99 14.20 -13.99
CA ASP A 36 5.87 13.52 -15.28
C ASP A 36 6.72 12.27 -15.30
N ASN A 37 6.10 11.15 -15.69
CA ASN A 37 6.75 9.85 -15.74
C ASN A 37 6.97 9.38 -17.18
N ASN A 38 7.75 10.14 -17.96
CA ASN A 38 8.06 9.91 -19.36
C ASN A 38 6.85 10.03 -20.30
N SER A 39 6.03 11.04 -20.14
CA SER A 39 4.94 11.35 -21.08
C SER A 39 5.50 11.74 -22.46
N THR A 40 4.73 11.44 -23.49
CA THR A 40 5.10 11.71 -24.90
C THR A 40 4.05 12.58 -25.60
N ASP A 41 3.02 13.03 -24.86
CA ASP A 41 1.85 13.73 -25.37
C ASP A 41 1.80 15.23 -25.02
N GLY A 42 2.89 15.78 -24.42
CA GLY A 42 2.97 17.17 -23.99
C GLY A 42 2.32 17.45 -22.62
N THR A 43 2.05 16.41 -21.83
CA THR A 43 1.49 16.54 -20.46
C THR A 43 2.26 17.55 -19.60
N ASP A 44 3.59 17.51 -19.62
CA ASP A 44 4.47 18.38 -18.83
C ASP A 44 4.39 19.86 -19.23
N GLU A 45 4.32 20.17 -20.53
CA GLU A 45 4.17 21.52 -21.03
C GLU A 45 2.81 22.12 -20.64
N ILE A 46 1.75 21.32 -20.76
CA ILE A 46 0.38 21.70 -20.38
C ILE A 46 0.30 21.96 -18.87
N ALA A 47 0.88 21.08 -18.06
CA ALA A 47 0.91 21.24 -16.60
C ALA A 47 1.65 22.52 -16.18
N ARG A 48 2.81 22.80 -16.83
CA ARG A 48 3.59 24.02 -16.58
C ARG A 48 2.81 25.27 -16.98
N ALA A 49 2.13 25.25 -18.12
CA ALA A 49 1.28 26.36 -18.57
C ALA A 49 0.09 26.61 -17.64
N ALA A 50 -0.47 25.57 -17.02
CA ALA A 50 -1.48 25.68 -15.95
C ALA A 50 -0.89 26.20 -14.63
N GLY A 51 0.44 26.38 -14.56
CA GLY A 51 1.18 26.96 -13.44
C GLY A 51 1.49 25.95 -12.32
N ALA A 52 1.65 24.68 -12.63
CA ALA A 52 2.22 23.68 -11.74
C ALA A 52 3.74 23.72 -11.75
N ILE A 53 4.35 23.29 -10.65
CA ILE A 53 5.79 23.01 -10.56
C ILE A 53 6.02 21.63 -11.15
N VAL A 54 6.55 21.55 -12.37
CA VAL A 54 6.77 20.27 -13.06
C VAL A 54 8.13 19.72 -12.72
N ARG A 55 8.16 18.43 -12.35
CA ARG A 55 9.36 17.61 -12.13
C ARG A 55 9.25 16.31 -12.90
N TYR A 56 10.37 15.58 -13.03
CA TYR A 56 10.45 14.37 -13.85
C TYR A 56 10.96 13.19 -13.03
N GLU A 57 10.33 12.02 -13.22
CA GLU A 57 10.85 10.74 -12.77
C GLU A 57 11.02 9.83 -13.99
N TYR A 58 12.27 9.55 -14.34
CA TYR A 58 12.63 8.78 -15.54
C TYR A 58 12.45 7.27 -15.38
N LYS A 59 12.38 6.76 -14.15
CA LYS A 59 12.07 5.35 -13.92
C LYS A 59 10.55 5.15 -14.00
N GLN A 60 10.12 4.39 -15.02
CA GLN A 60 8.71 4.15 -15.26
C GLN A 60 8.04 3.44 -14.08
N GLY A 61 6.87 3.92 -13.67
CA GLY A 61 5.98 3.34 -12.66
C GLY A 61 5.61 4.28 -11.53
N LYS A 62 4.33 4.24 -11.13
CA LYS A 62 3.73 5.13 -10.12
C LYS A 62 4.50 5.12 -8.79
N GLY A 63 4.93 3.95 -8.31
CA GLY A 63 5.73 3.85 -7.09
C GLY A 63 7.06 4.59 -7.17
N ASN A 64 7.74 4.62 -8.33
CA ASN A 64 8.96 5.41 -8.51
C ASN A 64 8.66 6.91 -8.45
N VAL A 65 7.54 7.34 -9.03
CA VAL A 65 7.06 8.73 -8.96
C VAL A 65 6.80 9.15 -7.51
N VAL A 66 6.05 8.35 -6.76
CA VAL A 66 5.75 8.62 -5.33
C VAL A 66 7.04 8.70 -4.52
N ARG A 67 8.01 7.81 -4.79
CA ARG A 67 9.33 7.86 -4.12
C ARG A 67 10.06 9.18 -4.40
N ALA A 68 10.05 9.66 -5.63
CA ALA A 68 10.65 10.93 -5.99
C ALA A 68 9.93 12.11 -5.30
N MET A 69 8.60 12.12 -5.33
CA MET A 69 7.78 13.13 -4.65
C MET A 69 8.10 13.23 -3.16
N PHE A 70 8.09 12.11 -2.45
CA PHE A 70 8.31 12.04 -1.00
C PHE A 70 9.74 12.40 -0.59
N ARG A 71 10.71 12.12 -1.45
CA ARG A 71 12.12 12.49 -1.24
C ARG A 71 12.37 13.98 -1.47
N ASP A 72 11.80 14.53 -2.56
CA ASP A 72 12.21 15.84 -3.10
C ASP A 72 11.41 17.01 -2.52
N ILE A 73 10.23 16.75 -1.94
CA ILE A 73 9.31 17.81 -1.51
C ILE A 73 9.26 17.85 0.02
N GLU A 74 9.39 19.07 0.57
CA GLU A 74 9.21 19.35 1.99
C GLU A 74 7.93 20.14 2.21
N ALA A 75 7.01 19.55 3.00
CA ALA A 75 5.74 20.15 3.41
C ALA A 75 5.26 19.58 4.75
N ASP A 76 4.27 20.20 5.37
CA ASP A 76 3.61 19.69 6.58
C ASP A 76 2.45 18.75 6.25
N CYS A 77 1.77 19.03 5.13
CA CYS A 77 0.69 18.22 4.57
C CYS A 77 0.95 17.94 3.09
N TYR A 78 0.73 16.69 2.68
CA TYR A 78 0.87 16.25 1.30
C TYR A 78 -0.47 15.70 0.82
N ILE A 79 -1.02 16.26 -0.23
CA ILE A 79 -2.23 15.76 -0.89
C ILE A 79 -1.81 15.08 -2.20
N MET A 80 -1.91 13.77 -2.25
CA MET A 80 -1.57 12.99 -3.45
C MET A 80 -2.82 12.71 -4.27
N THR A 81 -2.70 12.83 -5.59
CA THR A 81 -3.77 12.51 -6.54
C THR A 81 -3.20 12.06 -7.90
N ASP A 82 -4.06 11.49 -8.75
CA ASP A 82 -3.74 11.15 -10.12
C ASP A 82 -4.09 12.29 -11.09
N GLY A 83 -3.38 12.35 -12.22
CA GLY A 83 -3.58 13.38 -13.25
C GLY A 83 -4.76 13.14 -14.20
N ASP A 84 -5.61 12.13 -13.95
CA ASP A 84 -6.64 11.63 -14.86
C ASP A 84 -8.07 12.17 -14.62
N ASP A 85 -8.20 13.18 -13.75
CA ASP A 85 -9.48 13.84 -13.37
C ASP A 85 -10.54 12.91 -12.76
N THR A 86 -10.13 11.78 -12.20
CA THR A 86 -11.06 10.84 -11.53
C THR A 86 -11.42 11.27 -10.11
N TYR A 87 -10.60 12.13 -9.49
CA TYR A 87 -10.78 12.59 -8.11
C TYR A 87 -11.12 14.08 -8.06
N PRO A 88 -12.31 14.44 -7.53
CA PRO A 88 -12.68 15.84 -7.38
C PRO A 88 -11.79 16.58 -6.36
N ALA A 89 -11.19 17.68 -6.78
CA ALA A 89 -10.35 18.51 -5.92
C ALA A 89 -11.10 19.13 -4.72
N SER A 90 -12.44 19.20 -4.78
CA SER A 90 -13.29 19.74 -3.72
C SER A 90 -13.14 19.04 -2.36
N PHE A 91 -12.66 17.80 -2.35
CA PHE A 91 -12.38 17.03 -1.11
C PHE A 91 -11.00 17.33 -0.51
N ALA A 92 -10.08 17.93 -1.25
CA ALA A 92 -8.72 18.19 -0.78
C ALA A 92 -8.66 19.07 0.49
N PRO A 93 -9.48 20.13 0.66
CA PRO A 93 -9.48 20.91 1.91
C PRO A 93 -9.92 20.10 3.13
N ARG A 94 -10.78 19.10 2.95
CA ARG A 94 -11.18 18.21 4.07
C ARG A 94 -10.03 17.28 4.44
N LEU A 95 -9.35 16.69 3.46
CA LEU A 95 -8.17 15.85 3.71
C LEU A 95 -7.04 16.64 4.37
N GLU A 96 -6.80 17.88 3.94
CA GLU A 96 -5.83 18.78 4.57
C GLU A 96 -6.16 19.01 6.05
N ARG A 97 -7.41 19.33 6.39
CA ARG A 97 -7.84 19.54 7.78
C ARG A 97 -7.66 18.27 8.63
N LEU A 98 -8.00 17.10 8.09
CA LEU A 98 -7.78 15.83 8.79
C LEU A 98 -6.31 15.67 9.19
N VAL A 99 -5.38 16.03 8.30
CA VAL A 99 -3.95 15.92 8.55
C VAL A 99 -3.45 17.01 9.49
N LEU A 100 -3.75 18.27 9.22
CA LEU A 100 -3.15 19.41 9.93
C LEU A 100 -3.81 19.73 11.28
N GLU A 101 -5.13 19.54 11.38
CA GLU A 101 -5.90 19.95 12.56
C GLU A 101 -6.33 18.76 13.42
N GLU A 102 -6.66 17.62 12.79
CA GLU A 102 -7.16 16.43 13.50
C GLU A 102 -6.07 15.40 13.82
N GLY A 103 -4.80 15.65 13.39
CA GLY A 103 -3.66 14.79 13.70
C GLY A 103 -3.74 13.41 13.04
N THR A 104 -4.28 13.35 11.81
CA THR A 104 -4.33 12.15 10.99
C THR A 104 -3.03 12.01 10.23
N ASP A 105 -2.42 10.81 10.25
CA ASP A 105 -1.18 10.56 9.51
C ASP A 105 -1.44 10.21 8.05
N MET A 106 -2.55 9.51 7.77
CA MET A 106 -2.99 9.19 6.43
C MET A 106 -4.51 9.35 6.32
N ALA A 107 -4.97 10.36 5.59
CA ALA A 107 -6.36 10.53 5.21
C ALA A 107 -6.59 9.89 3.84
N VAL A 108 -7.60 9.03 3.70
CA VAL A 108 -7.89 8.23 2.51
C VAL A 108 -9.22 8.64 1.92
N GLY A 109 -9.25 9.00 0.64
CA GLY A 109 -10.51 9.27 -0.06
C GLY A 109 -11.23 7.96 -0.41
N ASP A 110 -12.30 7.65 0.30
CA ASP A 110 -13.09 6.44 0.07
C ASP A 110 -14.09 6.62 -1.07
N ARG A 111 -13.82 5.98 -2.20
CA ARG A 111 -14.70 5.96 -3.39
C ARG A 111 -15.82 4.94 -3.24
N LEU A 112 -15.57 3.85 -2.51
CA LEU A 112 -16.44 2.68 -2.50
C LEU A 112 -17.71 2.88 -1.70
N SER A 113 -17.70 3.80 -0.74
CA SER A 113 -18.89 4.18 0.05
C SER A 113 -19.82 5.16 -0.68
N SER A 114 -19.46 5.65 -1.87
CA SER A 114 -20.25 6.64 -2.61
C SER A 114 -20.75 6.14 -3.98
N THR A 115 -20.35 6.79 -5.06
CA THR A 115 -20.90 6.59 -6.42
C THR A 115 -20.18 5.51 -7.24
N TYR A 116 -19.05 4.99 -6.77
CA TYR A 116 -18.18 4.10 -7.55
C TYR A 116 -18.88 2.89 -8.16
N PHE A 117 -19.76 2.22 -7.40
CA PHE A 117 -20.48 1.02 -7.88
C PHE A 117 -21.58 1.32 -8.87
N THR A 118 -22.08 2.55 -8.91
CA THR A 118 -23.09 2.98 -9.90
C THR A 118 -22.46 3.32 -11.25
N GLU A 119 -21.23 3.82 -11.24
CA GLU A 119 -20.50 4.29 -12.41
C GLU A 119 -19.57 3.21 -13.02
N ASN A 120 -18.95 2.36 -12.20
CA ASN A 120 -17.96 1.39 -12.65
C ASN A 120 -18.51 -0.05 -12.73
N LYS A 121 -18.96 -0.49 -13.93
CA LYS A 121 -19.62 -1.79 -14.18
C LYS A 121 -18.65 -2.95 -14.47
N ARG A 122 -17.40 -2.94 -14.01
CA ARG A 122 -16.41 -4.01 -14.25
C ARG A 122 -16.46 -5.09 -13.16
N PRO A 123 -17.14 -6.26 -13.36
CA PRO A 123 -17.46 -7.20 -12.27
C PRO A 123 -16.23 -7.87 -11.63
N PHE A 124 -15.17 -8.14 -12.40
CA PHE A 124 -13.97 -8.82 -11.86
C PHE A 124 -13.02 -7.90 -11.09
N HIS A 125 -13.04 -6.60 -11.36
CA HIS A 125 -12.23 -5.62 -10.64
C HIS A 125 -12.71 -5.44 -9.19
N ASN A 126 -14.01 -5.49 -8.98
CA ASN A 126 -14.63 -5.35 -7.66
C ASN A 126 -14.32 -6.56 -6.74
N MET A 127 -14.26 -7.78 -7.29
CA MET A 127 -13.98 -8.98 -6.50
C MET A 127 -12.54 -8.96 -5.95
N GLY A 128 -11.56 -8.47 -6.72
CA GLY A 128 -10.18 -8.29 -6.26
C GLY A 128 -10.09 -7.32 -5.09
N ASN A 129 -10.73 -6.14 -5.21
CA ASN A 129 -10.76 -5.13 -4.14
C ASN A 129 -11.39 -5.67 -2.85
N VAL A 130 -12.52 -6.38 -2.94
CA VAL A 130 -13.19 -6.97 -1.76
C VAL A 130 -12.30 -8.00 -1.08
N LEU A 131 -11.60 -8.85 -1.84
CA LEU A 131 -10.69 -9.86 -1.29
C LEU A 131 -9.50 -9.21 -0.56
N VAL A 132 -8.86 -8.24 -1.22
CA VAL A 132 -7.71 -7.50 -0.66
C VAL A 132 -8.09 -6.78 0.61
N ARG A 133 -9.17 -6.02 0.56
CA ARG A 133 -9.72 -5.29 1.71
C ARG A 133 -10.04 -6.23 2.87
N GLY A 134 -10.79 -7.30 2.61
CA GLY A 134 -11.16 -8.27 3.65
C GLY A 134 -9.95 -8.92 4.31
N LEU A 135 -8.91 -9.22 3.54
CA LEU A 135 -7.68 -9.79 4.07
C LEU A 135 -6.91 -8.78 4.93
N ILE A 136 -6.72 -7.53 4.46
CA ILE A 136 -6.01 -6.48 5.20
C ILE A 136 -6.76 -6.14 6.49
N ASN A 137 -8.07 -5.93 6.42
CA ASN A 137 -8.88 -5.64 7.59
C ASN A 137 -8.79 -6.75 8.64
N ARG A 138 -8.83 -8.02 8.22
CA ARG A 138 -8.67 -9.15 9.13
C ARG A 138 -7.26 -9.26 9.73
N LEU A 139 -6.22 -8.99 8.94
CA LEU A 139 -4.83 -9.12 9.40
C LEU A 139 -4.42 -8.02 10.38
N PHE A 140 -4.91 -6.80 10.14
CA PHE A 140 -4.52 -5.63 10.93
C PHE A 140 -5.61 -5.18 11.91
N CYS A 141 -6.76 -5.90 11.98
CA CYS A 141 -7.93 -5.52 12.79
C CYS A 141 -8.40 -4.09 12.46
N ALA A 142 -8.35 -3.74 11.18
CA ALA A 142 -8.80 -2.46 10.64
C ALA A 142 -10.21 -2.59 10.04
N ASP A 143 -10.86 -1.45 9.79
CA ASP A 143 -12.16 -1.39 9.13
C ASP A 143 -12.11 -0.33 8.02
N LEU A 144 -11.28 -0.61 7.01
CA LEU A 144 -11.10 0.28 5.86
C LEU A 144 -12.00 -0.15 4.70
N CYS A 145 -12.58 0.83 4.02
CA CYS A 145 -13.46 0.63 2.87
C CYS A 145 -12.70 0.65 1.54
N ASP A 146 -11.79 1.59 1.32
CA ASP A 146 -11.04 1.74 0.06
C ASP A 146 -9.53 1.79 0.25
N ILE A 147 -8.86 0.69 -0.07
CA ILE A 147 -7.40 0.53 0.08
C ILE A 147 -6.63 0.97 -1.18
N MET A 148 -7.30 1.02 -2.34
CA MET A 148 -6.67 1.23 -3.65
C MET A 148 -6.97 2.61 -4.25
N THR A 149 -7.41 3.57 -3.46
CA THR A 149 -7.65 4.95 -3.92
C THR A 149 -6.36 5.73 -4.09
N GLY A 150 -6.30 6.58 -5.12
CA GLY A 150 -5.17 7.46 -5.39
C GLY A 150 -5.25 8.81 -4.68
N LEU A 151 -6.45 9.26 -4.22
CA LEU A 151 -6.59 10.51 -3.49
C LEU A 151 -6.33 10.29 -2.01
N ARG A 152 -5.23 10.85 -1.51
CA ARG A 152 -4.81 10.71 -0.11
C ARG A 152 -4.17 11.97 0.44
N GLY A 153 -4.38 12.22 1.73
CA GLY A 153 -3.63 13.21 2.51
C GLY A 153 -2.63 12.53 3.44
N PHE A 154 -1.43 13.10 3.60
CA PHE A 154 -0.40 12.52 4.46
C PHE A 154 0.24 13.57 5.35
N SER A 155 0.60 13.16 6.58
CA SER A 155 1.47 13.93 7.46
C SER A 155 2.92 13.88 6.99
N ARG A 156 3.73 14.87 7.40
CA ARG A 156 5.18 14.86 7.17
C ARG A 156 5.84 13.63 7.78
N ASP A 157 5.43 13.22 8.97
CA ASP A 157 5.96 12.07 9.66
C ASP A 157 5.78 10.80 8.85
N PHE A 158 4.59 10.60 8.29
CA PHE A 158 4.32 9.48 7.39
C PHE A 158 5.24 9.53 6.16
N VAL A 159 5.25 10.64 5.44
CA VAL A 159 5.99 10.78 4.17
C VAL A 159 7.48 10.55 4.35
N LYS A 160 8.08 11.11 5.41
CA LYS A 160 9.53 11.01 5.66
C LYS A 160 9.95 9.68 6.27
N SER A 161 9.03 8.90 6.82
CA SER A 161 9.30 7.57 7.36
C SER A 161 8.95 6.41 6.41
N PHE A 162 8.17 6.66 5.37
CA PHE A 162 7.67 5.62 4.46
C PHE A 162 8.74 5.18 3.43
N PRO A 163 9.26 3.95 3.52
CA PRO A 163 10.23 3.42 2.57
C PRO A 163 9.51 2.87 1.33
N VAL A 164 9.33 3.67 0.29
CA VAL A 164 8.67 3.23 -0.95
C VAL A 164 9.46 2.10 -1.61
N VAL A 165 8.91 0.88 -1.61
CA VAL A 165 9.52 -0.32 -2.20
C VAL A 165 8.89 -0.68 -3.53
N SER A 166 7.59 -0.56 -3.65
CA SER A 166 6.82 -0.85 -4.86
C SER A 166 7.20 0.08 -6.02
N LYS A 167 7.09 -0.45 -7.24
CA LYS A 167 7.39 0.30 -8.46
C LYS A 167 6.14 0.72 -9.23
N GLY A 168 5.03 0.03 -9.04
CA GLY A 168 3.79 0.17 -9.80
C GLY A 168 2.60 0.63 -8.96
N PHE A 169 1.41 0.21 -9.34
CA PHE A 169 0.12 0.56 -8.71
C PHE A 169 -0.12 -0.14 -7.36
N GLU A 170 0.72 -1.10 -7.00
CA GLU A 170 0.69 -1.71 -5.67
C GLU A 170 1.06 -0.74 -4.54
N ILE A 171 1.52 0.47 -4.89
CA ILE A 171 1.95 1.49 -3.93
C ILE A 171 0.83 1.93 -2.97
N GLU A 172 -0.41 2.03 -3.44
CA GLU A 172 -1.55 2.40 -2.57
C GLU A 172 -1.78 1.35 -1.48
N THR A 173 -1.69 0.08 -1.83
CA THR A 173 -1.79 -1.03 -0.88
C THR A 173 -0.61 -1.04 0.09
N GLU A 174 0.61 -0.78 -0.40
CA GLU A 174 1.82 -0.70 0.42
C GLU A 174 1.72 0.43 1.46
N MET A 175 1.29 1.63 1.06
CA MET A 175 1.07 2.76 1.98
C MET A 175 0.07 2.42 3.08
N THR A 176 -1.04 1.77 2.73
CA THR A 176 -2.08 1.39 3.70
C THR A 176 -1.54 0.37 4.71
N ILE A 177 -0.85 -0.67 4.23
CA ILE A 177 -0.27 -1.69 5.12
C ILE A 177 0.82 -1.10 6.00
N PHE A 178 1.68 -0.24 5.46
CA PHE A 178 2.70 0.44 6.24
C PHE A 178 2.09 1.31 7.35
N ALA A 179 1.04 2.08 7.03
CA ALA A 179 0.33 2.89 8.02
C ALA A 179 -0.22 2.02 9.17
N LEU A 180 -0.92 0.94 8.83
CA LEU A 180 -1.52 0.04 9.82
C LEU A 180 -0.47 -0.72 10.64
N ASP A 181 0.61 -1.18 10.00
CA ASP A 181 1.67 -1.95 10.67
C ASP A 181 2.49 -1.11 11.65
N ASN A 182 2.65 0.19 11.37
CA ASN A 182 3.38 1.13 12.21
C ASN A 182 2.47 2.01 13.09
N ASN A 183 1.19 1.64 13.27
CA ASN A 183 0.19 2.33 14.11
C ASN A 183 -0.01 3.81 13.77
N PHE A 184 0.17 4.20 12.52
CA PHE A 184 -0.24 5.52 12.06
C PHE A 184 -1.77 5.65 12.09
N ARG A 185 -2.24 6.85 12.42
CA ARG A 185 -3.68 7.14 12.42
C ARG A 185 -4.19 7.28 10.99
N VAL A 186 -5.04 6.33 10.57
CA VAL A 186 -5.69 6.32 9.26
C VAL A 186 -7.15 6.70 9.42
N VAL A 187 -7.61 7.63 8.60
CA VAL A 187 -9.03 8.07 8.55
C VAL A 187 -9.50 8.06 7.11
N GLU A 188 -10.68 7.49 6.85
CA GLU A 188 -11.32 7.53 5.54
C GLU A 188 -12.34 8.67 5.48
N GLU A 189 -12.36 9.37 4.36
CA GLU A 189 -13.35 10.39 4.03
C GLU A 189 -14.11 9.95 2.78
N PRO A 190 -15.43 9.76 2.82
CA PRO A 190 -16.20 9.42 1.62
C PRO A 190 -16.09 10.51 0.56
N ILE A 191 -15.71 10.10 -0.64
CA ILE A 191 -15.54 11.00 -1.77
C ILE A 191 -16.36 10.56 -2.97
N GLU A 192 -16.76 11.50 -3.82
CA GLU A 192 -17.29 11.17 -5.13
C GLU A 192 -16.19 10.64 -6.04
N TYR A 193 -16.55 9.72 -6.92
CA TYR A 193 -15.66 9.23 -7.98
C TYR A 193 -16.25 9.61 -9.33
N ARG A 194 -15.41 10.09 -10.23
CA ARG A 194 -15.80 10.43 -11.61
C ARG A 194 -15.21 9.42 -12.57
N ASP A 195 -15.98 9.02 -13.56
CA ASP A 195 -15.43 8.25 -14.67
C ASP A 195 -14.43 9.11 -15.46
N ARG A 196 -13.44 8.46 -16.02
CA ARG A 196 -12.46 9.14 -16.88
C ARG A 196 -13.16 9.77 -18.08
N PRO A 197 -12.71 10.97 -18.49
CA PRO A 197 -13.22 11.59 -19.71
C PRO A 197 -13.06 10.67 -20.94
N GLU A 198 -13.97 10.78 -21.90
CA GLU A 198 -13.93 10.00 -23.13
C GLU A 198 -12.57 10.14 -23.85
N GLY A 199 -11.99 9.01 -24.22
CA GLY A 199 -10.69 8.94 -24.90
C GLY A 199 -9.47 8.96 -24.00
N SER A 200 -9.64 8.80 -22.66
CA SER A 200 -8.57 8.44 -21.74
C SER A 200 -8.61 6.93 -21.47
N GLU A 201 -7.51 6.22 -21.72
CA GLU A 201 -7.44 4.76 -21.53
C GLU A 201 -6.89 4.39 -20.16
N SER A 202 -7.55 3.40 -19.53
CA SER A 202 -7.01 2.81 -18.29
C SER A 202 -5.75 2.00 -18.62
N LYS A 203 -4.63 2.35 -17.99
CA LYS A 203 -3.33 1.66 -18.15
C LYS A 203 -3.22 0.39 -17.29
N LEU A 204 -4.27 0.04 -16.52
CA LEU A 204 -4.37 -1.17 -15.70
C LEU A 204 -4.76 -2.38 -16.56
N ASN A 205 -3.91 -3.42 -16.53
CA ASN A 205 -4.23 -4.72 -17.11
C ASN A 205 -4.82 -5.62 -16.01
N THR A 206 -6.15 -5.80 -16.02
CA THR A 206 -6.95 -6.44 -14.97
C THR A 206 -6.40 -7.81 -14.51
N TYR A 207 -5.93 -8.67 -15.42
CA TYR A 207 -5.44 -10.01 -15.07
C TYR A 207 -4.00 -9.98 -14.55
N SER A 208 -3.09 -9.31 -15.25
CA SER A 208 -1.67 -9.24 -14.86
C SER A 208 -1.49 -8.48 -13.54
N ASP A 209 -2.21 -7.37 -13.39
CA ASP A 209 -2.07 -6.53 -12.20
C ASP A 209 -2.82 -7.14 -11.01
N GLY A 210 -3.94 -7.86 -11.23
CA GLY A 210 -4.62 -8.64 -10.20
C GLY A 210 -3.71 -9.72 -9.57
N ILE A 211 -2.95 -10.46 -10.37
CA ILE A 211 -1.97 -11.44 -9.88
C ILE A 211 -0.84 -10.76 -9.10
N LYS A 212 -0.32 -9.61 -9.59
CA LYS A 212 0.71 -8.86 -8.88
C LYS A 212 0.22 -8.38 -7.53
N VAL A 213 -1.01 -7.88 -7.46
CA VAL A 213 -1.63 -7.46 -6.20
C VAL A 213 -1.75 -8.64 -5.23
N LEU A 214 -2.23 -9.81 -5.67
CA LEU A 214 -2.31 -11.00 -4.83
C LEU A 214 -0.94 -11.45 -4.33
N LEU A 215 0.08 -11.46 -5.20
CA LEU A 215 1.45 -11.80 -4.80
C LEU A 215 2.03 -10.76 -3.82
N THR A 216 1.71 -9.49 -4.01
CA THR A 216 2.11 -8.42 -3.08
C THR A 216 1.46 -8.61 -1.72
N ILE A 217 0.15 -8.94 -1.66
CA ILE A 217 -0.54 -9.23 -0.41
C ILE A 217 0.08 -10.44 0.29
N PHE A 218 0.34 -11.52 -0.45
CA PHE A 218 0.96 -12.72 0.11
C PHE A 218 2.35 -12.41 0.70
N ARG A 219 3.16 -11.60 -0.01
CA ARG A 219 4.46 -11.14 0.48
C ARG A 219 4.31 -10.26 1.71
N LEU A 220 3.39 -9.29 1.67
CA LEU A 220 3.13 -8.39 2.78
C LEU A 220 2.56 -9.13 4.01
N PHE A 221 1.72 -10.16 3.82
CA PHE A 221 1.27 -11.02 4.92
C PHE A 221 2.42 -11.77 5.57
N ARG A 222 3.31 -12.36 4.75
CA ARG A 222 4.52 -13.02 5.25
C ARG A 222 5.38 -12.06 6.09
N ASP A 223 5.54 -10.82 5.61
CA ASP A 223 6.43 -9.83 6.23
C ASP A 223 5.75 -9.13 7.43
N ALA A 224 4.43 -8.88 7.36
CA ALA A 224 3.67 -8.24 8.44
C ALA A 224 3.29 -9.17 9.60
N LYS A 225 3.03 -10.44 9.34
CA LYS A 225 2.64 -11.44 10.35
C LYS A 225 3.43 -12.76 10.18
N PRO A 226 4.77 -12.73 10.27
CA PRO A 226 5.62 -13.88 9.92
C PRO A 226 5.31 -15.12 10.79
N PHE A 227 5.07 -14.96 12.08
CA PHE A 227 4.71 -16.09 12.95
C PHE A 227 3.40 -16.74 12.52
N ALA A 228 2.37 -15.98 12.17
CA ALA A 228 1.11 -16.54 11.70
C ALA A 228 1.27 -17.24 10.34
N PHE A 229 2.07 -16.68 9.44
CA PHE A 229 2.33 -17.24 8.12
C PHE A 229 3.08 -18.56 8.18
N PHE A 230 4.27 -18.56 8.75
CA PHE A 230 5.11 -19.77 8.86
C PHE A 230 4.55 -20.79 9.85
N GLY A 231 3.93 -20.31 10.95
CA GLY A 231 3.25 -21.16 11.91
C GLY A 231 2.07 -21.94 11.31
N PHE A 232 1.30 -21.30 10.40
CA PHE A 232 0.24 -21.99 9.66
C PHE A 232 0.82 -23.08 8.74
N ILE A 233 1.89 -22.78 8.00
CA ILE A 233 2.55 -23.77 7.14
C ILE A 233 3.09 -24.93 8.00
N ALA A 234 3.79 -24.63 9.08
CA ALA A 234 4.32 -25.63 10.01
C ALA A 234 3.21 -26.51 10.60
N LEU A 235 2.06 -25.90 10.96
CA LEU A 235 0.89 -26.64 11.46
C LEU A 235 0.33 -27.60 10.40
N VAL A 236 0.16 -27.16 9.16
CA VAL A 236 -0.32 -28.00 8.06
C VAL A 236 0.64 -29.17 7.83
N LEU A 237 1.94 -28.89 7.77
CA LEU A 237 2.95 -29.94 7.61
C LEU A 237 2.95 -30.93 8.79
N ALA A 238 2.80 -30.44 10.03
CA ALA A 238 2.69 -31.27 11.22
C ALA A 238 1.44 -32.17 11.19
N VAL A 239 0.28 -31.63 10.77
CA VAL A 239 -0.95 -32.43 10.61
C VAL A 239 -0.75 -33.52 9.57
N ILE A 240 -0.16 -33.23 8.41
CA ILE A 240 0.16 -34.24 7.38
C ILE A 240 1.13 -35.28 7.93
N PHE A 241 2.17 -34.82 8.63
CA PHE A 241 3.15 -35.72 9.28
C PHE A 241 2.46 -36.71 10.22
N PHE A 242 1.66 -36.23 11.18
CA PHE A 242 1.01 -37.07 12.14
C PHE A 242 -0.05 -38.01 11.51
N ALA A 243 -0.81 -37.51 10.54
CA ALA A 243 -1.80 -38.30 9.83
C ALA A 243 -1.17 -39.52 9.11
N LEU A 244 0.04 -39.36 8.59
CA LEU A 244 0.76 -40.46 7.90
C LEU A 244 1.65 -41.26 8.85
N PHE A 245 2.19 -40.69 9.91
CA PHE A 245 3.08 -41.32 10.87
C PHE A 245 2.32 -42.25 11.82
N ILE A 246 1.17 -41.82 12.35
CA ILE A 246 0.40 -42.59 13.34
C ILE A 246 0.06 -44.00 12.84
N PRO A 247 -0.46 -44.24 11.62
CA PRO A 247 -0.72 -45.56 11.11
C PRO A 247 0.53 -46.46 11.00
N ILE A 248 1.68 -45.87 10.62
CA ILE A 248 2.96 -46.60 10.51
C ILE A 248 3.43 -46.99 11.90
N PHE A 249 3.31 -46.07 12.87
CA PHE A 249 3.73 -46.32 14.25
C PHE A 249 2.85 -47.38 14.95
N VAL A 250 1.52 -47.29 14.77
CA VAL A 250 0.58 -48.30 15.29
C VAL A 250 0.89 -49.70 14.70
N ASN A 251 1.12 -49.76 13.37
CA ASN A 251 1.48 -51.05 12.74
C ASN A 251 2.81 -51.60 13.28
N PHE A 252 3.80 -50.75 13.51
CA PHE A 252 5.06 -51.13 14.14
C PHE A 252 4.85 -51.72 15.54
N LEU A 253 4.00 -51.12 16.37
CA LEU A 253 3.66 -51.61 17.70
C LEU A 253 3.01 -53.01 17.67
N HIS A 254 2.23 -53.34 16.65
CA HIS A 254 1.57 -54.62 16.49
C HIS A 254 2.46 -55.71 15.88
N THR A 255 3.34 -55.33 14.94
CA THR A 255 4.11 -56.30 14.16
C THR A 255 5.60 -56.39 14.51
N GLY A 256 6.12 -55.39 15.25
CA GLY A 256 7.55 -55.22 15.53
C GLY A 256 8.39 -54.90 14.29
N ALA A 257 7.76 -54.66 13.12
CA ALA A 257 8.45 -54.40 11.86
C ALA A 257 7.95 -53.13 11.17
N VAL A 258 8.85 -52.38 10.53
CA VAL A 258 8.51 -51.21 9.73
C VAL A 258 8.34 -51.62 8.27
N LEU A 259 7.12 -51.78 7.80
CA LEU A 259 6.81 -52.22 6.44
C LEU A 259 6.97 -51.14 5.37
N ARG A 260 6.96 -49.86 5.75
CA ARG A 260 6.96 -48.68 4.82
C ARG A 260 8.17 -47.78 5.05
N TYR A 261 9.39 -48.33 4.95
CA TYR A 261 10.63 -47.57 5.12
C TYR A 261 10.74 -46.30 4.26
N PRO A 262 10.46 -46.34 2.94
CA PRO A 262 10.56 -45.13 2.12
C PRO A 262 9.64 -44.01 2.61
N THR A 263 8.41 -44.36 3.03
CA THR A 263 7.46 -43.35 3.57
C THR A 263 7.97 -42.78 4.89
N LEU A 264 8.56 -43.58 5.77
CA LEU A 264 9.10 -43.08 7.04
C LEU A 264 10.28 -42.11 6.81
N ILE A 265 11.16 -42.38 5.83
CA ILE A 265 12.27 -41.50 5.46
C ILE A 265 11.72 -40.15 4.93
N MET A 266 10.72 -40.20 4.06
CA MET A 266 10.09 -38.95 3.56
C MET A 266 9.41 -38.17 4.68
N LEU A 267 8.74 -38.86 5.62
CA LEU A 267 8.11 -38.22 6.78
C LEU A 267 9.13 -37.57 7.72
N SER A 268 10.29 -38.20 7.93
CA SER A 268 11.34 -37.60 8.76
C SER A 268 11.80 -36.25 8.15
N GLY A 269 11.99 -36.20 6.82
CA GLY A 269 12.27 -34.97 6.11
C GLY A 269 11.15 -33.91 6.28
N LEU A 270 9.89 -34.32 6.14
CA LEU A 270 8.73 -33.46 6.32
C LEU A 270 8.66 -32.88 7.74
N GLY A 271 8.92 -33.70 8.76
CA GLY A 271 8.97 -33.27 10.15
C GLY A 271 10.07 -32.23 10.42
N VAL A 272 11.26 -32.44 9.84
CA VAL A 272 12.35 -31.46 9.93
C VAL A 272 11.97 -30.13 9.27
N VAL A 273 11.36 -30.15 8.08
CA VAL A 273 10.89 -28.94 7.40
C VAL A 273 9.85 -28.21 8.24
N ALA A 274 8.87 -28.90 8.84
CA ALA A 274 7.86 -28.30 9.71
C ALA A 274 8.48 -27.60 10.93
N ILE A 275 9.51 -28.21 11.54
CA ILE A 275 10.24 -27.60 12.66
C ILE A 275 11.02 -26.36 12.20
N ILE A 276 11.69 -26.42 11.06
CA ILE A 276 12.42 -25.29 10.48
C ILE A 276 11.46 -24.13 10.20
N ASP A 277 10.31 -24.38 9.57
CA ASP A 277 9.30 -23.37 9.29
C ASP A 277 8.78 -22.70 10.57
N PHE A 278 8.53 -23.49 11.62
CA PHE A 278 8.13 -22.94 12.91
C PHE A 278 9.17 -21.99 13.49
N PHE A 279 10.44 -22.39 13.51
CA PHE A 279 11.52 -21.54 14.02
C PHE A 279 11.78 -20.32 13.13
N CYS A 280 11.64 -20.45 11.80
CA CYS A 280 11.67 -19.30 10.89
C CYS A 280 10.60 -18.27 11.26
N GLY A 281 9.38 -18.72 11.55
CA GLY A 281 8.31 -17.85 12.01
C GLY A 281 8.64 -17.11 13.31
N VAL A 282 9.22 -17.79 14.29
CA VAL A 282 9.66 -17.20 15.56
C VAL A 282 10.76 -16.15 15.33
N ILE A 283 11.82 -16.51 14.61
CA ILE A 283 12.98 -15.63 14.34
C ILE A 283 12.53 -14.36 13.62
N LEU A 284 11.75 -14.51 12.54
CA LEU A 284 11.25 -13.37 11.77
C LEU A 284 10.31 -12.47 12.59
N SER A 285 9.54 -13.05 13.51
CA SER A 285 8.70 -12.28 14.43
C SER A 285 9.53 -11.43 15.40
N VAL A 286 10.63 -11.97 15.92
CA VAL A 286 11.56 -11.22 16.78
C VAL A 286 12.26 -10.11 16.01
N LEU A 287 12.74 -10.40 14.80
CA LEU A 287 13.35 -9.39 13.92
C LEU A 287 12.37 -8.27 13.57
N LYS A 288 11.11 -8.61 13.30
CA LYS A 288 10.07 -7.62 13.05
C LYS A 288 9.83 -6.72 14.26
N LYS A 289 9.81 -7.27 15.47
CA LYS A 289 9.69 -6.48 16.69
C LYS A 289 10.87 -5.51 16.83
N GLN A 290 12.09 -5.96 16.60
CA GLN A 290 13.28 -5.09 16.61
C GLN A 290 13.21 -3.98 15.56
N TYR A 291 12.72 -4.31 14.34
CA TYR A 291 12.49 -3.31 13.30
C TYR A 291 11.52 -2.23 13.76
N ARG A 292 10.40 -2.62 14.38
CA ARG A 292 9.39 -1.70 14.91
C ARG A 292 9.95 -0.80 16.03
N ASP A 293 10.71 -1.38 16.96
CA ASP A 293 11.36 -0.60 18.04
C ASP A 293 12.36 0.42 17.45
N ASN A 294 13.09 0.06 16.39
CA ASN A 294 13.99 0.97 15.69
C ASN A 294 13.23 2.04 14.89
N PHE A 295 12.10 1.68 14.28
CA PHE A 295 11.25 2.62 13.57
C PHE A 295 10.70 3.72 14.48
N GLU A 296 10.19 3.37 15.64
CA GLU A 296 9.71 4.34 16.65
C GLU A 296 10.82 5.31 17.09
N ARG A 297 12.04 4.82 17.28
CA ARG A 297 13.20 5.68 17.58
C ARG A 297 13.55 6.61 16.43
N HIS A 298 13.45 6.11 15.18
CA HIS A 298 13.71 6.91 14.00
C HIS A 298 12.65 8.01 13.83
N LEU A 299 11.39 7.69 14.03
CA LEU A 299 10.28 8.64 14.01
C LEU A 299 10.44 9.73 15.07
N TYR A 300 10.88 9.35 16.27
CA TYR A 300 11.21 10.31 17.32
C TYR A 300 12.34 11.29 16.90
N LEU A 301 13.38 10.79 16.24
CA LEU A 301 14.45 11.64 15.71
C LEU A 301 13.96 12.61 14.62
N ILE A 302 13.08 12.16 13.72
CA ILE A 302 12.47 13.02 12.68
C ILE A 302 11.70 14.17 13.35
N ARG A 303 10.93 13.90 14.41
CA ARG A 303 10.17 14.90 15.16
C ARG A 303 11.08 15.89 15.88
N MET A 304 12.13 15.42 16.54
CA MET A 304 13.11 16.31 17.20
C MET A 304 13.83 17.24 16.22
N LEU A 305 14.20 16.74 15.04
CA LEU A 305 14.85 17.57 14.01
C LEU A 305 13.90 18.66 13.51
N ARG A 306 12.63 18.32 13.33
CA ARG A 306 11.60 19.30 12.95
C ARG A 306 11.45 20.42 13.99
N GLU A 307 11.31 20.05 15.28
CA GLU A 307 11.18 21.04 16.37
C GLU A 307 12.40 21.97 16.47
N ARG A 308 13.57 21.48 16.10
CA ARG A 308 14.80 22.29 16.06
C ARG A 308 14.75 23.27 14.88
N ASP A 309 14.37 22.81 13.67
CA ASP A 309 14.27 23.64 12.48
C ASP A 309 13.19 24.75 12.62
N GLU A 310 12.12 24.50 13.39
CA GLU A 310 11.06 25.48 13.69
C GLU A 310 11.49 26.53 14.74
N ASN A 311 12.54 26.24 15.53
CA ASN A 311 13.06 27.15 16.57
C ASN A 311 14.29 27.96 16.13
N GLU A 312 14.89 27.64 14.97
CA GLU A 312 15.96 28.43 14.32
C GLU A 312 15.39 29.42 13.30
#